data_ae413f983a4f280a391a5bbde3780826
#
_entry.id   ae413f983a4f280a391a5bbde3780826
#
_cell.length_a   1.000
_cell.length_b   1.000
_cell.length_c   1.000
_cell.angle_alpha   90.00
_cell.angle_beta   90.00
_cell.angle_gamma   90.00
#
_symmetry.space_group_name_H-M   'P 1'
#
loop_
_entity.id
_entity.type
_entity.pdbx_description
1 polymer ?
#
loop_
_entity_poly.entity_id
_entity_poly.type
_entity_poly.pdbx_seq_one_letter_code
_entity_poly.pdbx_strand_id
1 'polypeptide(L)'
;MSKYYSYSKLSTFEQCQRQYYYTYILKRESGDNIYSLAGTALHNSVEAMQLGEIDNKEAEKRFLDELELAECFGYEFISDKIKHNYVESLKHYLRHYKPLTGDVKIEIEKEFTADFKGNLVKGFIDLLVIHPDNSVDIYDYKSSSIYDKKKTVEHSKQLLIYSYAMEQEGYKVNSVQWLFAKYAKIKTKRSTKNILRCDLEDDQEFEECLVSYPVTDETLQECEDWVCNIIEQIEEKGEDEENWITNCDSSFFCNTLCGHCKYCDKAKQLKNSFFNR
;
A
#
# COMPACT_ATOMS: atom_id res chain seq x y z
N MET A 1 22.01 -2.73 19.18
CA MET A 1 21.58 -2.19 17.85
C MET A 1 20.22 -1.55 18.03
N SER A 2 20.02 -0.36 17.50
CA SER A 2 18.72 0.30 17.57
C SER A 2 17.69 -0.56 16.85
N LYS A 3 16.55 -0.83 17.48
CA LYS A 3 15.46 -1.58 16.90
C LYS A 3 14.66 -0.64 15.98
N TYR A 4 14.51 -1.00 14.71
CA TYR A 4 13.72 -0.21 13.75
C TYR A 4 12.38 -0.88 13.49
N TYR A 5 11.35 -0.05 13.47
CA TYR A 5 10.01 -0.42 13.05
C TYR A 5 9.73 0.11 11.64
N SER A 6 8.62 -0.27 11.05
CA SER A 6 8.09 0.30 9.80
C SER A 6 6.57 0.28 9.86
N TYR A 7 5.91 1.10 9.04
CA TYR A 7 4.45 1.03 8.93
C TYR A 7 3.97 -0.41 8.67
N SER A 8 4.62 -1.14 7.74
CA SER A 8 4.26 -2.52 7.44
C SER A 8 4.36 -3.45 8.65
N LYS A 9 5.37 -3.28 9.52
CA LYS A 9 5.47 -4.05 10.76
C LYS A 9 4.32 -3.74 11.71
N LEU A 10 4.04 -2.45 11.94
CA LEU A 10 3.02 -2.01 12.89
C LEU A 10 1.63 -2.42 12.41
N SER A 11 1.30 -2.20 11.14
CA SER A 11 0.02 -2.60 10.55
C SER A 11 -0.17 -4.11 10.50
N THR A 12 0.90 -4.89 10.29
CA THR A 12 0.84 -6.36 10.35
C THR A 12 0.47 -6.83 11.76
N PHE A 13 1.04 -6.22 12.80
CA PHE A 13 0.71 -6.55 14.18
C PHE A 13 -0.76 -6.23 14.49
N GLU A 14 -1.22 -5.04 14.12
CA GLU A 14 -2.60 -4.63 14.32
C GLU A 14 -3.58 -5.54 13.57
N GLN A 15 -3.26 -5.91 12.34
CA GLN A 15 -4.08 -6.79 11.51
C GLN A 15 -4.12 -8.22 12.02
N CYS A 16 -2.96 -8.80 12.37
CA CYS A 16 -2.86 -10.14 12.92
C CYS A 16 -1.54 -10.35 13.68
N GLN A 17 -1.61 -10.41 15.01
CA GLN A 17 -0.43 -10.61 15.85
C GLN A 17 0.29 -11.93 15.53
N ARG A 18 -0.45 -12.99 15.20
CA ARG A 18 0.14 -14.29 14.80
C ARG A 18 0.93 -14.18 13.48
N GLN A 19 0.44 -13.38 12.52
CA GLN A 19 1.18 -13.10 11.29
C GLN A 19 2.48 -12.34 11.59
N TYR A 20 2.40 -11.33 12.47
CA TYR A 20 3.60 -10.59 12.91
C TYR A 20 4.64 -11.53 13.52
N TYR A 21 4.22 -12.42 14.40
CA TYR A 21 5.08 -13.41 15.04
C TYR A 21 5.79 -14.31 14.03
N TYR A 22 5.05 -14.87 13.07
CA TYR A 22 5.64 -15.71 12.04
C TYR A 22 6.60 -14.94 11.15
N THR A 23 6.27 -13.72 10.77
CA THR A 23 7.07 -12.92 9.83
C THR A 23 8.31 -12.35 10.51
N TYR A 24 8.16 -11.71 11.66
CA TYR A 24 9.22 -10.86 12.24
C TYR A 24 9.95 -11.48 13.44
N ILE A 25 9.31 -12.37 14.18
CA ILE A 25 9.95 -13.06 15.32
C ILE A 25 10.58 -14.36 14.83
N LEU A 26 9.77 -15.26 14.24
CA LEU A 26 10.27 -16.54 13.75
C LEU A 26 10.96 -16.42 12.39
N LYS A 27 10.80 -15.33 11.66
CA LYS A 27 11.35 -15.10 10.32
C LYS A 27 11.05 -16.25 9.37
N ARG A 28 9.83 -16.79 9.46
CA ARG A 28 9.35 -17.81 8.54
C ARG A 28 9.18 -17.20 7.15
N GLU A 29 9.53 -17.96 6.14
CA GLU A 29 9.25 -17.58 4.76
C GLU A 29 7.74 -17.34 4.59
N SER A 30 7.40 -16.14 4.17
CA SER A 30 6.05 -15.76 3.79
C SER A 30 5.83 -16.14 2.34
N GLY A 31 4.73 -16.82 2.04
CA GLY A 31 4.32 -16.98 0.64
C GLY A 31 3.87 -15.63 0.07
N ASP A 32 4.20 -15.38 -1.19
CA ASP A 32 3.63 -14.28 -1.93
C ASP A 32 2.19 -14.55 -2.34
N ASN A 33 1.53 -13.55 -2.86
CA ASN A 33 0.25 -13.67 -3.54
C ASN A 33 0.25 -12.81 -4.79
N ILE A 34 -0.65 -13.11 -5.74
CA ILE A 34 -0.69 -12.43 -7.04
C ILE A 34 -0.88 -10.91 -6.91
N TYR A 35 -1.58 -10.44 -5.87
CA TYR A 35 -1.84 -9.01 -5.67
C TYR A 35 -0.60 -8.27 -5.16
N SER A 36 0.23 -8.89 -4.29
CA SER A 36 1.50 -8.31 -3.85
C SER A 36 2.51 -8.23 -4.99
N LEU A 37 2.63 -9.31 -5.79
CA LEU A 37 3.51 -9.35 -6.95
C LEU A 37 3.10 -8.30 -8.01
N ALA A 38 1.82 -8.24 -8.33
CA ALA A 38 1.28 -7.23 -9.26
C ALA A 38 1.44 -5.79 -8.74
N GLY A 39 1.31 -5.58 -7.43
CA GLY A 39 1.57 -4.29 -6.80
C GLY A 39 3.03 -3.87 -6.96
N THR A 40 3.97 -4.75 -6.68
CA THR A 40 5.40 -4.51 -6.87
C THR A 40 5.74 -4.23 -8.33
N ALA A 41 5.20 -5.01 -9.28
CA ALA A 41 5.40 -4.79 -10.70
C ALA A 41 4.88 -3.43 -11.18
N LEU A 42 3.74 -2.97 -10.62
CA LEU A 42 3.22 -1.62 -10.87
C LEU A 42 4.17 -0.55 -10.37
N HIS A 43 4.61 -0.61 -9.09
CA HIS A 43 5.51 0.37 -8.49
C HIS A 43 6.81 0.47 -9.28
N ASN A 44 7.47 -0.65 -9.58
CA ASN A 44 8.70 -0.69 -10.39
C ASN A 44 8.51 -0.04 -11.77
N SER A 45 7.36 -0.28 -12.41
CA SER A 45 7.07 0.27 -13.73
C SER A 45 6.85 1.79 -13.67
N VAL A 46 6.11 2.27 -12.66
CA VAL A 46 5.84 3.71 -12.47
C VAL A 46 7.13 4.46 -12.11
N GLU A 47 7.94 3.90 -11.24
CA GLU A 47 9.26 4.44 -10.88
C GLU A 47 10.13 4.60 -12.13
N ALA A 48 10.32 3.54 -12.91
CA ALA A 48 11.14 3.57 -14.12
C ALA A 48 10.61 4.58 -15.17
N MET A 49 9.28 4.73 -15.31
CA MET A 49 8.70 5.77 -16.17
C MET A 49 8.95 7.18 -15.62
N GLN A 50 8.82 7.39 -14.31
CA GLN A 50 9.07 8.70 -13.70
C GLN A 50 10.54 9.12 -13.82
N LEU A 51 11.47 8.16 -13.78
CA LEU A 51 12.91 8.38 -14.04
C LEU A 51 13.25 8.55 -15.52
N GLY A 52 12.29 8.30 -16.43
CA GLY A 52 12.53 8.35 -17.88
C GLY A 52 13.35 7.18 -18.42
N GLU A 53 13.45 6.09 -17.69
CA GLU A 53 14.21 4.89 -18.08
C GLU A 53 13.44 4.03 -19.10
N ILE A 54 12.12 4.05 -19.03
CA ILE A 54 11.22 3.32 -19.93
C ILE A 54 10.05 4.19 -20.35
N ASP A 55 9.46 3.86 -21.50
CA ASP A 55 8.20 4.46 -21.96
C ASP A 55 6.97 3.66 -21.47
N ASN A 56 5.80 4.20 -21.73
CA ASN A 56 4.53 3.57 -21.33
C ASN A 56 4.33 2.18 -21.93
N LYS A 57 4.82 1.94 -23.14
CA LYS A 57 4.69 0.65 -23.84
C LYS A 57 5.58 -0.41 -23.17
N GLU A 58 6.81 -0.06 -22.87
CA GLU A 58 7.73 -0.95 -22.17
C GLU A 58 7.27 -1.20 -20.72
N ALA A 59 6.71 -0.19 -20.05
CA ALA A 59 6.14 -0.35 -18.70
C ALA A 59 4.96 -1.34 -18.69
N GLU A 60 4.03 -1.22 -19.64
CA GLU A 60 2.94 -2.19 -19.77
C GLU A 60 3.46 -3.59 -20.03
N LYS A 61 4.46 -3.73 -20.92
CA LYS A 61 5.05 -5.02 -21.25
C LYS A 61 5.69 -5.66 -20.01
N ARG A 62 6.55 -4.92 -19.29
CA ARG A 62 7.21 -5.42 -18.06
C ARG A 62 6.19 -5.86 -17.01
N PHE A 63 5.15 -5.06 -16.80
CA PHE A 63 4.06 -5.40 -15.90
C PHE A 63 3.38 -6.73 -16.27
N LEU A 64 3.11 -6.95 -17.55
CA LEU A 64 2.50 -8.20 -18.03
C LEU A 64 3.46 -9.39 -17.94
N ASP A 65 4.72 -9.22 -18.28
CA ASP A 65 5.75 -10.26 -18.18
C ASP A 65 5.90 -10.74 -16.72
N GLU A 66 5.90 -9.83 -15.75
CA GLU A 66 5.95 -10.15 -14.31
C GLU A 66 4.68 -10.91 -13.84
N LEU A 67 3.51 -10.53 -14.33
CA LEU A 67 2.27 -11.24 -14.02
C LEU A 67 2.25 -12.64 -14.63
N GLU A 68 2.66 -12.80 -15.87
CA GLU A 68 2.77 -14.11 -16.53
C GLU A 68 3.75 -15.02 -15.77
N LEU A 69 4.88 -14.47 -15.36
CA LEU A 69 5.84 -15.20 -14.53
C LEU A 69 5.23 -15.65 -13.21
N ALA A 70 4.50 -14.76 -12.51
CA ALA A 70 3.83 -15.10 -11.27
C ALA A 70 2.79 -16.22 -11.47
N GLU A 71 1.99 -16.17 -12.55
CA GLU A 71 1.02 -17.21 -12.89
C GLU A 71 1.71 -18.55 -13.24
N CYS A 72 2.86 -18.55 -13.91
CA CYS A 72 3.66 -19.74 -14.16
C CYS A 72 4.13 -20.41 -12.85
N PHE A 73 4.34 -19.64 -11.78
CA PHE A 73 4.63 -20.14 -10.44
C PHE A 73 3.38 -20.56 -9.64
N GLY A 74 2.19 -20.48 -10.23
CA GLY A 74 0.94 -20.91 -9.62
C GLY A 74 0.27 -19.86 -8.73
N TYR A 75 0.65 -18.58 -8.84
CA TYR A 75 -0.07 -17.51 -8.18
C TYR A 75 -1.28 -17.09 -9.04
N GLU A 76 -2.47 -17.19 -8.51
CA GLU A 76 -3.70 -16.99 -9.27
C GLU A 76 -4.60 -15.92 -8.64
N PHE A 77 -5.32 -15.20 -9.49
CA PHE A 77 -6.44 -14.37 -9.07
C PHE A 77 -7.63 -15.26 -8.67
N ILE A 78 -8.47 -14.77 -7.76
CA ILE A 78 -9.62 -15.56 -7.26
C ILE A 78 -10.62 -15.91 -8.37
N SER A 79 -10.72 -15.10 -9.42
CA SER A 79 -11.57 -15.33 -10.57
C SER A 79 -11.11 -14.54 -11.80
N ASP A 80 -11.50 -15.02 -12.99
CA ASP A 80 -11.20 -14.39 -14.27
C ASP A 80 -11.74 -12.95 -14.34
N LYS A 81 -12.90 -12.68 -13.77
CA LYS A 81 -13.47 -11.33 -13.72
C LYS A 81 -12.60 -10.38 -12.88
N ILE A 82 -12.11 -10.85 -11.73
CA ILE A 82 -11.23 -10.04 -10.88
C ILE A 82 -9.90 -9.81 -11.58
N LYS A 83 -9.33 -10.86 -12.21
CA LYS A 83 -8.12 -10.75 -13.03
C LYS A 83 -8.32 -9.71 -14.13
N HIS A 84 -9.37 -9.84 -14.94
CA HIS A 84 -9.67 -8.91 -16.04
C HIS A 84 -9.73 -7.46 -15.55
N ASN A 85 -10.58 -7.19 -14.55
CA ASN A 85 -10.74 -5.83 -14.02
C ASN A 85 -9.43 -5.27 -13.46
N TYR A 86 -8.64 -6.11 -12.80
CA TYR A 86 -7.37 -5.70 -12.20
C TYR A 86 -6.34 -5.38 -13.28
N VAL A 87 -6.10 -6.32 -14.19
CA VAL A 87 -5.06 -6.24 -15.21
C VAL A 87 -5.38 -5.14 -16.22
N GLU A 88 -6.60 -5.11 -16.79
CA GLU A 88 -6.95 -4.11 -17.79
C GLU A 88 -6.97 -2.68 -17.22
N SER A 89 -7.39 -2.51 -15.95
CA SER A 89 -7.32 -1.20 -15.31
C SER A 89 -5.87 -0.72 -15.13
N LEU A 90 -4.95 -1.59 -14.70
CA LEU A 90 -3.54 -1.21 -14.54
C LEU A 90 -2.82 -1.01 -15.86
N LYS A 91 -3.14 -1.80 -16.91
CA LYS A 91 -2.66 -1.56 -18.28
C LYS A 91 -3.08 -0.16 -18.76
N HIS A 92 -4.36 0.18 -18.56
CA HIS A 92 -4.84 1.52 -18.91
C HIS A 92 -4.08 2.61 -18.15
N TYR A 93 -3.83 2.42 -16.85
CA TYR A 93 -3.04 3.35 -16.05
C TYR A 93 -1.63 3.53 -16.63
N LEU A 94 -0.91 2.44 -16.88
CA LEU A 94 0.46 2.46 -17.41
C LEU A 94 0.54 3.12 -18.79
N ARG A 95 -0.43 2.85 -19.68
CA ARG A 95 -0.52 3.48 -21.01
C ARG A 95 -0.70 4.99 -20.96
N HIS A 96 -1.36 5.51 -19.93
CA HIS A 96 -1.72 6.92 -19.82
C HIS A 96 -0.92 7.66 -18.74
N TYR A 97 -0.02 6.97 -18.06
CA TYR A 97 0.84 7.60 -17.07
C TYR A 97 1.66 8.73 -17.70
N LYS A 98 1.71 9.85 -17.00
CA LYS A 98 2.53 11.01 -17.40
C LYS A 98 3.48 11.32 -16.25
N PRO A 99 4.80 11.25 -16.48
CA PRO A 99 5.76 11.66 -15.49
C PRO A 99 5.49 13.09 -15.01
N LEU A 100 5.59 13.31 -13.71
CA LEU A 100 5.52 14.64 -13.14
C LEU A 100 6.74 15.44 -13.59
N THR A 101 6.49 16.65 -14.05
CA THR A 101 7.51 17.59 -14.54
C THR A 101 7.20 18.99 -14.04
N GLY A 102 8.16 19.90 -14.10
CA GLY A 102 7.98 21.30 -13.71
C GLY A 102 9.15 21.81 -12.88
N ASP A 103 8.96 22.96 -12.25
CA ASP A 103 9.95 23.56 -11.33
C ASP A 103 9.81 22.93 -9.93
N VAL A 104 10.02 21.60 -9.88
CA VAL A 104 9.96 20.81 -8.65
C VAL A 104 11.08 19.79 -8.64
N LYS A 105 11.58 19.42 -7.46
CA LYS A 105 12.47 18.27 -7.29
C LYS A 105 11.62 17.05 -6.97
N ILE A 106 11.89 15.94 -7.61
CA ILE A 106 11.18 14.68 -7.41
C ILE A 106 12.14 13.67 -6.80
N GLU A 107 11.73 13.06 -5.70
CA GLU A 107 12.42 11.91 -5.10
C GLU A 107 11.47 10.71 -5.13
N ILE A 108 11.98 9.55 -5.60
CA ILE A 108 11.26 8.29 -5.69
C ILE A 108 11.88 7.35 -4.67
N GLU A 109 11.05 6.50 -4.04
CA GLU A 109 11.50 5.57 -2.99
C GLU A 109 12.38 6.31 -1.95
N LYS A 110 11.93 7.51 -1.54
CA LYS A 110 12.64 8.34 -0.59
C LYS A 110 12.73 7.63 0.76
N GLU A 111 13.92 7.15 1.11
CA GLU A 111 14.16 6.58 2.44
C GLU A 111 14.05 7.65 3.52
N PHE A 112 13.38 7.31 4.61
CA PHE A 112 13.29 8.15 5.80
C PHE A 112 13.53 7.36 7.08
N THR A 113 13.90 8.07 8.13
CA THR A 113 13.88 7.59 9.52
C THR A 113 13.26 8.67 10.39
N ALA A 114 12.16 8.35 11.05
CA ALA A 114 11.48 9.25 11.97
C ALA A 114 11.57 8.74 13.41
N ASP A 115 11.68 9.66 14.36
CA ASP A 115 11.70 9.36 15.80
C ASP A 115 10.33 9.66 16.43
N PHE A 116 9.67 8.63 16.90
CA PHE A 116 8.40 8.69 17.62
C PHE A 116 8.64 8.46 19.11
N LYS A 117 8.98 9.52 19.85
CA LYS A 117 9.29 9.45 21.31
C LYS A 117 10.36 8.40 21.66
N GLY A 118 11.43 8.35 20.89
CA GLY A 118 12.53 7.39 21.05
C GLY A 118 12.36 6.08 20.27
N ASN A 119 11.22 5.87 19.60
CA ASN A 119 10.96 4.73 18.74
C ASN A 119 11.29 5.09 17.28
N LEU A 120 12.28 4.42 16.69
CA LEU A 120 12.71 4.70 15.33
C LEU A 120 11.87 3.94 14.31
N VAL A 121 11.21 4.67 13.43
CA VAL A 121 10.43 4.14 12.31
C VAL A 121 11.12 4.47 11.00
N LYS A 122 11.35 3.46 10.17
CA LYS A 122 11.93 3.58 8.84
C LYS A 122 10.94 3.18 7.77
N GLY A 123 11.08 3.77 6.59
CA GLY A 123 10.30 3.41 5.42
C GLY A 123 10.77 4.12 4.18
N PHE A 124 9.98 3.95 3.14
CA PHE A 124 10.17 4.59 1.86
C PHE A 124 8.88 5.30 1.47
N ILE A 125 9.00 6.49 0.90
CA ILE A 125 7.92 7.25 0.31
C ILE A 125 7.96 6.99 -1.19
N ASP A 126 6.89 6.44 -1.75
CA ASP A 126 6.87 6.06 -3.18
C ASP A 126 7.23 7.24 -4.07
N LEU A 127 6.64 8.40 -3.80
CA LEU A 127 6.91 9.63 -4.57
C LEU A 127 6.80 10.86 -3.68
N LEU A 128 7.89 11.62 -3.60
CA LEU A 128 7.97 12.91 -2.92
C LEU A 128 8.22 14.02 -3.94
N VAL A 129 7.33 14.99 -3.98
CA VAL A 129 7.46 16.20 -4.81
C VAL A 129 7.84 17.36 -3.91
N ILE A 130 9.01 17.95 -4.14
CA ILE A 130 9.55 19.05 -3.35
C ILE A 130 9.43 20.34 -4.16
N HIS A 131 8.68 21.30 -3.63
CA HIS A 131 8.47 22.61 -4.24
C HIS A 131 9.60 23.60 -3.90
N PRO A 132 9.78 24.68 -4.70
CA PRO A 132 10.82 25.69 -4.44
C PRO A 132 10.72 26.40 -3.08
N ASP A 133 9.53 26.43 -2.49
CA ASP A 133 9.28 27.02 -1.15
C ASP A 133 9.52 26.03 0.01
N ASN A 134 10.13 24.88 -0.28
CA ASN A 134 10.39 23.78 0.65
C ASN A 134 9.12 23.10 1.19
N SER A 135 7.97 23.29 0.53
CA SER A 135 6.79 22.47 0.79
C SER A 135 6.86 21.16 -0.01
N VAL A 136 6.17 20.12 0.48
CA VAL A 136 6.18 18.81 -0.15
C VAL A 136 4.78 18.25 -0.35
N ASP A 137 4.59 17.57 -1.49
CA ASP A 137 3.45 16.70 -1.74
C ASP A 137 3.92 15.24 -1.72
N ILE A 138 3.20 14.41 -0.97
CA ILE A 138 3.51 13.01 -0.74
C ILE A 138 2.46 12.16 -1.45
N TYR A 139 2.93 11.23 -2.29
CA TYR A 139 2.08 10.28 -2.98
C TYR A 139 2.46 8.84 -2.62
N ASP A 140 1.44 8.03 -2.45
CA ASP A 140 1.57 6.59 -2.23
C ASP A 140 0.69 5.86 -3.25
N TYR A 141 1.29 5.02 -4.07
CA TYR A 141 0.62 4.30 -5.15
C TYR A 141 -0.12 3.08 -4.62
N LYS A 142 -1.37 2.92 -5.05
CA LYS A 142 -2.21 1.78 -4.65
C LYS A 142 -2.80 1.06 -5.85
N SER A 143 -2.50 -0.23 -5.94
CA SER A 143 -3.16 -1.16 -6.88
C SER A 143 -4.45 -1.77 -6.31
N SER A 144 -4.79 -1.46 -5.05
CA SER A 144 -5.98 -1.96 -4.35
C SER A 144 -7.27 -1.25 -4.78
N SER A 145 -8.39 -1.65 -4.19
CA SER A 145 -9.65 -0.89 -4.29
C SER A 145 -9.59 0.36 -3.43
N ILE A 146 -10.33 1.40 -3.86
CA ILE A 146 -10.45 2.66 -3.09
C ILE A 146 -10.95 2.33 -1.69
N TYR A 147 -10.37 2.99 -0.71
CA TYR A 147 -10.71 2.81 0.69
C TYR A 147 -12.09 3.41 1.01
N ASP A 148 -12.92 2.66 1.71
CA ASP A 148 -14.09 3.20 2.38
C ASP A 148 -13.67 4.06 3.59
N LYS A 149 -14.63 4.71 4.25
CA LYS A 149 -14.33 5.62 5.38
C LYS A 149 -13.52 4.94 6.50
N LYS A 150 -13.83 3.67 6.81
CA LYS A 150 -13.14 2.92 7.86
C LYS A 150 -11.70 2.63 7.45
N LYS A 151 -11.52 2.06 6.28
CA LYS A 151 -10.18 1.77 5.73
C LYS A 151 -9.35 3.03 5.52
N THR A 152 -9.97 4.15 5.14
CA THR A 152 -9.27 5.43 5.02
C THR A 152 -8.60 5.82 6.34
N VAL A 153 -9.29 5.69 7.47
CA VAL A 153 -8.73 5.97 8.80
C VAL A 153 -7.66 4.92 9.17
N GLU A 154 -7.92 3.64 8.91
CA GLU A 154 -6.96 2.55 9.20
C GLU A 154 -5.64 2.75 8.44
N HIS A 155 -5.71 3.04 7.14
CA HIS A 155 -4.53 3.19 6.29
C HIS A 155 -3.89 4.58 6.32
N SER A 156 -4.57 5.60 6.86
CA SER A 156 -4.01 6.96 6.96
C SER A 156 -2.71 7.02 7.78
N LYS A 157 -2.50 6.07 8.69
CA LYS A 157 -1.29 5.96 9.51
C LYS A 157 -0.01 5.92 8.65
N GLN A 158 -0.08 5.32 7.46
CA GLN A 158 1.05 5.31 6.51
C GLN A 158 1.40 6.74 6.06
N LEU A 159 0.41 7.48 5.55
CA LEU A 159 0.60 8.84 5.08
C LEU A 159 1.01 9.80 6.20
N LEU A 160 0.45 9.60 7.40
CA LEU A 160 0.79 10.41 8.57
C LEU A 160 2.22 10.14 9.07
N ILE A 161 2.71 8.90 9.02
CA ILE A 161 4.11 8.57 9.30
C ILE A 161 5.03 9.28 8.30
N TYR A 162 4.67 9.30 7.00
CA TYR A 162 5.42 10.01 5.99
C TYR A 162 5.45 11.53 6.26
N SER A 163 4.28 12.11 6.62
CA SER A 163 4.20 13.53 7.00
C SER A 163 5.09 13.85 8.18
N TYR A 164 4.98 13.07 9.24
CA TYR A 164 5.76 13.22 10.45
C TYR A 164 7.27 13.16 10.17
N ALA A 165 7.69 12.22 9.32
CA ALA A 165 9.08 12.09 8.91
C ALA A 165 9.57 13.32 8.12
N MET A 166 8.77 13.82 7.18
CA MET A 166 9.14 14.99 6.37
C MET A 166 9.17 16.28 7.20
N GLU A 167 8.28 16.45 8.18
CA GLU A 167 8.32 17.55 9.11
C GLU A 167 9.59 17.52 10.01
N GLN A 168 10.01 16.32 10.45
CA GLN A 168 11.28 16.18 11.18
C GLN A 168 12.50 16.48 10.32
N GLU A 169 12.44 16.22 9.01
CA GLU A 169 13.48 16.62 8.06
C GLU A 169 13.44 18.14 7.71
N GLY A 170 12.46 18.89 8.23
CA GLY A 170 12.33 20.34 8.06
C GLY A 170 11.52 20.76 6.83
N TYR A 171 10.79 19.86 6.21
CA TYR A 171 9.85 20.19 5.15
C TYR A 171 8.50 20.66 5.71
N LYS A 172 7.80 21.47 4.92
CA LYS A 172 6.39 21.80 5.16
C LYS A 172 5.51 20.88 4.33
N VAL A 173 4.76 19.99 4.98
CA VAL A 173 3.85 19.09 4.25
C VAL A 173 2.65 19.89 3.73
N ASN A 174 2.50 19.93 2.41
CA ASN A 174 1.39 20.58 1.71
C ASN A 174 0.22 19.63 1.49
N SER A 175 0.51 18.41 1.00
CA SER A 175 -0.51 17.37 0.83
C SER A 175 0.06 15.97 0.97
N VAL A 176 -0.82 15.04 1.40
CA VAL A 176 -0.56 13.61 1.40
C VAL A 176 -1.73 12.89 0.78
N GLN A 177 -1.47 11.94 -0.11
CA GLN A 177 -2.53 11.32 -0.86
C GLN A 177 -2.18 9.93 -1.40
N TRP A 178 -3.19 9.09 -1.50
CA TRP A 178 -3.10 7.85 -2.26
C TRP A 178 -3.48 8.10 -3.71
N LEU A 179 -2.72 7.51 -4.62
CA LEU A 179 -3.07 7.39 -6.02
C LEU A 179 -3.55 5.96 -6.29
N PHE A 180 -4.86 5.79 -6.51
CA PHE A 180 -5.44 4.49 -6.80
C PHE A 180 -5.37 4.17 -8.30
N ALA A 181 -4.30 3.50 -8.73
CA ALA A 181 -3.97 3.26 -10.13
C ALA A 181 -5.05 2.50 -10.93
N LYS A 182 -5.87 1.66 -10.29
CA LYS A 182 -6.98 0.97 -10.95
C LYS A 182 -8.17 1.86 -11.29
N TYR A 183 -8.24 3.05 -10.72
CA TYR A 183 -9.40 3.91 -10.83
C TYR A 183 -9.07 5.23 -11.50
N ALA A 184 -10.08 5.81 -12.13
CA ALA A 184 -10.06 7.16 -12.64
C ALA A 184 -11.25 7.94 -12.09
N LYS A 185 -11.15 9.26 -12.04
CA LYS A 185 -12.25 10.18 -11.74
C LYS A 185 -12.83 10.70 -13.06
N ILE A 186 -14.12 10.58 -13.23
CA ILE A 186 -14.85 11.15 -14.35
C ILE A 186 -15.84 12.20 -13.89
N LYS A 187 -15.97 13.28 -14.66
CA LYS A 187 -16.99 14.30 -14.46
C LYS A 187 -18.32 13.81 -15.03
N THR A 188 -19.37 13.86 -14.24
CA THR A 188 -20.73 13.65 -14.66
C THR A 188 -21.50 14.98 -14.62
N LYS A 189 -22.69 15.03 -15.19
CA LYS A 189 -23.53 16.26 -15.15
C LYS A 189 -23.82 16.76 -13.72
N ARG A 190 -23.70 15.92 -12.70
CA ARG A 190 -24.10 16.23 -11.31
C ARG A 190 -22.99 16.10 -10.29
N SER A 191 -21.94 15.34 -10.59
CA SER A 191 -20.91 15.00 -9.60
C SER A 191 -19.65 14.43 -10.28
N THR A 192 -18.59 14.27 -9.51
CA THR A 192 -17.44 13.45 -9.87
C THR A 192 -17.68 12.02 -9.39
N LYS A 193 -17.32 11.03 -10.18
CA LYS A 193 -17.46 9.61 -9.87
C LYS A 193 -16.13 8.89 -10.10
N ASN A 194 -15.77 7.99 -9.20
CA ASN A 194 -14.68 7.05 -9.42
C ASN A 194 -15.20 5.85 -10.22
N ILE A 195 -14.44 5.43 -11.22
CA ILE A 195 -14.76 4.30 -12.10
C ILE A 195 -13.50 3.42 -12.24
N LEU A 196 -13.67 2.12 -12.44
CA LEU A 196 -12.55 1.27 -12.85
C LEU A 196 -12.05 1.74 -14.24
N ARG A 197 -10.74 1.77 -14.41
CA ARG A 197 -10.17 2.23 -15.70
C ARG A 197 -10.52 1.31 -16.86
N CYS A 198 -10.75 0.02 -16.60
CA CYS A 198 -11.24 -0.91 -17.63
C CYS A 198 -12.69 -0.65 -18.11
N ASP A 199 -13.44 0.17 -17.38
CA ASP A 199 -14.82 0.54 -17.71
C ASP A 199 -14.90 1.94 -18.37
N LEU A 200 -13.75 2.59 -18.65
CA LEU A 200 -13.72 3.87 -19.38
C LEU A 200 -14.04 3.63 -20.86
N GLU A 201 -14.81 4.55 -21.46
CA GLU A 201 -15.03 4.61 -22.89
C GLU A 201 -13.78 5.21 -23.59
N ASP A 202 -13.54 4.86 -24.86
CA ASP A 202 -12.28 5.18 -25.56
C ASP A 202 -11.96 6.69 -25.58
N ASP A 203 -12.98 7.56 -25.70
CA ASP A 203 -12.81 9.01 -25.75
C ASP A 203 -13.18 9.72 -24.43
N GLN A 204 -13.33 8.98 -23.35
CA GLN A 204 -13.76 9.55 -22.08
C GLN A 204 -12.64 10.32 -21.38
N GLU A 205 -12.88 11.61 -21.13
CA GLU A 205 -11.99 12.42 -20.28
C GLU A 205 -12.03 11.92 -18.84
N PHE A 206 -10.85 11.82 -18.22
CA PHE A 206 -10.69 11.40 -16.85
C PHE A 206 -9.56 12.18 -16.15
N GLU A 207 -9.61 12.14 -14.82
CA GLU A 207 -8.56 12.62 -13.93
C GLU A 207 -8.02 11.45 -13.11
N GLU A 208 -6.81 11.57 -12.56
CA GLU A 208 -6.24 10.59 -11.65
C GLU A 208 -7.10 10.42 -10.39
N CYS A 209 -7.22 9.18 -9.91
CA CYS A 209 -7.97 8.89 -8.69
C CYS A 209 -7.09 9.15 -7.46
N LEU A 210 -6.97 10.43 -7.10
CA LEU A 210 -6.28 10.88 -5.90
C LEU A 210 -7.26 10.98 -4.73
N VAL A 211 -6.87 10.45 -3.57
CA VAL A 211 -7.61 10.54 -2.30
C VAL A 211 -6.67 11.11 -1.24
N SER A 212 -6.91 12.34 -0.85
CA SER A 212 -6.10 13.04 0.15
C SER A 212 -6.57 12.70 1.58
N TYR A 213 -5.64 12.78 2.53
CA TYR A 213 -5.94 12.71 3.95
C TYR A 213 -5.53 14.01 4.64
N PRO A 214 -6.30 14.53 5.61
CA PRO A 214 -5.94 15.75 6.31
C PRO A 214 -4.74 15.52 7.22
N VAL A 215 -3.73 16.40 7.13
CA VAL A 215 -2.60 16.48 8.04
C VAL A 215 -2.84 17.68 8.96
N THR A 216 -3.05 17.41 10.23
CA THR A 216 -3.26 18.40 11.28
C THR A 216 -2.49 17.98 12.52
N ASP A 217 -2.24 18.90 13.44
CA ASP A 217 -1.59 18.56 14.73
C ASP A 217 -2.31 17.43 15.45
N GLU A 218 -3.65 17.38 15.37
CA GLU A 218 -4.45 16.33 15.97
C GLU A 218 -4.21 14.96 15.30
N THR A 219 -4.25 14.89 13.97
CA THR A 219 -4.04 13.62 13.25
C THR A 219 -2.59 13.12 13.38
N LEU A 220 -1.61 14.01 13.44
CA LEU A 220 -0.22 13.66 13.70
C LEU A 220 -0.03 13.14 15.12
N GLN A 221 -0.66 13.77 16.12
CA GLN A 221 -0.61 13.29 17.51
C GLN A 221 -1.27 11.91 17.65
N GLU A 222 -2.44 11.71 17.04
CA GLU A 222 -3.09 10.38 17.01
C GLU A 222 -2.21 9.32 16.34
N CYS A 223 -1.46 9.68 15.29
CA CYS A 223 -0.53 8.78 14.64
C CYS A 223 0.67 8.44 15.54
N GLU A 224 1.25 9.43 16.22
CA GLU A 224 2.34 9.23 17.16
C GLU A 224 1.90 8.31 18.31
N ASP A 225 0.73 8.56 18.90
CA ASP A 225 0.19 7.73 19.97
C ASP A 225 -0.08 6.30 19.50
N TRP A 226 -0.60 6.12 18.27
CA TRP A 226 -0.79 4.80 17.65
C TRP A 226 0.54 4.06 17.49
N VAL A 227 1.58 4.72 16.93
CA VAL A 227 2.92 4.13 16.74
C VAL A 227 3.48 3.66 18.07
N CYS A 228 3.49 4.54 19.09
CA CYS A 228 4.03 4.23 20.41
C CYS A 228 3.27 3.08 21.08
N ASN A 229 1.94 3.12 21.05
CA ASN A 229 1.10 2.08 21.65
C ASN A 229 1.28 0.70 20.99
N ILE A 230 1.37 0.64 19.65
CA ILE A 230 1.61 -0.63 18.95
C ILE A 230 3.00 -1.19 19.27
N ILE A 231 4.00 -0.33 19.34
CA ILE A 231 5.37 -0.76 19.69
C ILE A 231 5.42 -1.29 21.11
N GLU A 232 4.80 -0.61 22.07
CA GLU A 232 4.70 -1.07 23.47
C GLU A 232 4.04 -2.46 23.54
N GLN A 233 2.90 -2.65 22.89
CA GLN A 233 2.24 -3.95 22.82
C GLN A 233 3.11 -5.05 22.20
N ILE A 234 3.87 -4.74 21.16
CA ILE A 234 4.81 -5.69 20.54
C ILE A 234 5.92 -6.08 21.53
N GLU A 235 6.46 -5.12 22.25
CA GLU A 235 7.57 -5.35 23.19
C GLU A 235 7.15 -6.14 24.42
N GLU A 236 5.91 -5.95 24.88
CA GLU A 236 5.33 -6.71 26.00
C GLU A 236 5.08 -8.20 25.68
N LYS A 237 4.97 -8.58 24.40
CA LYS A 237 4.63 -9.97 24.01
C LYS A 237 5.71 -10.99 24.31
N GLY A 238 6.98 -10.59 24.27
CA GLY A 238 8.10 -11.52 24.39
C GLY A 238 8.18 -12.51 23.19
N GLU A 239 8.86 -13.64 23.40
CA GLU A 239 9.11 -14.61 22.32
C GLU A 239 8.16 -15.81 22.32
N ASP A 240 7.36 -16.00 23.36
CA ASP A 240 6.47 -17.17 23.51
C ASP A 240 5.29 -17.09 22.54
N GLU A 241 5.11 -18.12 21.73
CA GLU A 241 4.06 -18.17 20.69
C GLU A 241 2.65 -17.95 21.24
N GLU A 242 2.37 -18.39 22.47
CA GLU A 242 1.05 -18.29 23.08
C GLU A 242 0.60 -16.85 23.30
N ASN A 243 1.55 -15.91 23.42
CA ASN A 243 1.27 -14.47 23.59
C ASN A 243 0.78 -13.79 22.30
N TRP A 244 0.94 -14.45 21.14
CA TRP A 244 0.63 -13.88 19.83
C TRP A 244 -0.68 -14.44 19.30
N ILE A 245 -1.77 -13.72 19.54
CA ILE A 245 -3.11 -14.18 19.19
C ILE A 245 -3.41 -14.04 17.69
N THR A 246 -4.37 -14.82 17.21
CA THR A 246 -4.93 -14.70 15.87
C THR A 246 -6.18 -13.83 15.92
N ASN A 247 -6.05 -12.53 15.66
CA ASN A 247 -7.13 -11.56 15.77
C ASN A 247 -7.77 -11.18 14.42
N CYS A 248 -7.40 -11.86 13.33
CA CYS A 248 -8.01 -11.68 12.02
C CYS A 248 -9.13 -12.69 11.78
N ASP A 249 -10.33 -12.20 11.44
CA ASP A 249 -11.51 -13.00 11.10
C ASP A 249 -11.89 -12.96 9.61
N SER A 250 -11.10 -12.28 8.77
CA SER A 250 -11.32 -12.21 7.33
C SER A 250 -10.85 -13.49 6.64
N SER A 251 -11.79 -14.30 6.14
CA SER A 251 -11.47 -15.50 5.36
C SER A 251 -10.68 -15.16 4.09
N PHE A 252 -11.02 -14.08 3.42
CA PHE A 252 -10.28 -13.61 2.24
C PHE A 252 -8.83 -13.28 2.59
N PHE A 253 -8.61 -12.46 3.62
CA PHE A 253 -7.25 -12.12 4.05
C PHE A 253 -6.48 -13.38 4.46
N CYS A 254 -7.05 -14.18 5.35
CA CYS A 254 -6.35 -15.34 5.92
C CYS A 254 -6.00 -16.42 4.89
N ASN A 255 -6.80 -16.60 3.85
CA ASN A 255 -6.61 -17.68 2.86
C ASN A 255 -6.01 -17.20 1.53
N THR A 256 -6.03 -15.89 1.25
CA THR A 256 -5.60 -15.35 -0.04
C THR A 256 -4.41 -14.39 0.08
N LEU A 257 -4.41 -13.51 1.10
CA LEU A 257 -3.39 -12.46 1.22
C LEU A 257 -2.31 -12.80 2.25
N CYS A 258 -2.64 -13.59 3.29
CA CYS A 258 -1.69 -13.95 4.33
C CYS A 258 -0.74 -15.05 3.85
N GLY A 259 0.55 -14.73 3.71
CA GLY A 259 1.59 -15.67 3.29
C GLY A 259 1.85 -16.85 4.26
N HIS A 260 1.22 -16.84 5.44
CA HIS A 260 1.37 -17.90 6.46
C HIS A 260 0.14 -18.78 6.62
N CYS A 261 -0.84 -18.72 5.70
CA CYS A 261 -2.11 -19.46 5.81
C CYS A 261 -1.91 -20.97 6.01
N LYS A 262 -0.88 -21.56 5.41
CA LYS A 262 -0.56 -22.99 5.53
C LYS A 262 -0.16 -23.43 6.95
N TYR A 263 0.34 -22.49 7.76
CA TYR A 263 0.78 -22.75 9.14
C TYR A 263 -0.28 -22.36 10.18
N CYS A 264 -1.33 -21.66 9.77
CA CYS A 264 -2.30 -21.03 10.66
C CYS A 264 -3.58 -21.88 10.78
N ASP A 265 -3.88 -22.37 11.98
CA ASP A 265 -5.09 -23.18 12.21
C ASP A 265 -6.38 -22.37 12.05
N LYS A 266 -6.36 -21.06 12.34
CA LYS A 266 -7.50 -20.16 12.08
C LYS A 266 -7.82 -20.08 10.59
N ALA A 267 -6.81 -19.99 9.73
CA ALA A 267 -7.01 -20.00 8.27
C ALA A 267 -7.68 -21.29 7.82
N LYS A 268 -7.25 -22.45 8.33
CA LYS A 268 -7.86 -23.76 8.05
C LYS A 268 -9.32 -23.83 8.51
N GLN A 269 -9.63 -23.32 9.70
CA GLN A 269 -11.00 -23.25 10.23
C GLN A 269 -11.90 -22.36 9.35
N LEU A 270 -11.43 -21.19 8.96
CA LEU A 270 -12.18 -20.26 8.10
C LEU A 270 -12.42 -20.84 6.70
N LYS A 271 -11.48 -21.59 6.14
CA LYS A 271 -11.65 -22.31 4.87
C LYS A 271 -12.75 -23.36 4.96
N ASN A 272 -12.74 -24.16 6.00
CA ASN A 272 -13.73 -25.22 6.21
C ASN A 272 -15.15 -24.66 6.44
N SER A 273 -15.28 -23.49 7.08
CA SER A 273 -16.59 -22.85 7.28
C SER A 273 -17.24 -22.32 6.00
N PHE A 274 -16.45 -22.09 4.94
CA PHE A 274 -16.95 -21.64 3.63
C PHE A 274 -17.55 -22.80 2.80
N PHE A 275 -17.01 -24.01 2.96
CA PHE A 275 -17.51 -25.21 2.24
C PHE A 275 -18.72 -25.87 2.91
N ASN A 276 -19.07 -25.46 4.13
CA ASN A 276 -20.21 -26.01 4.88
C ASN A 276 -21.44 -25.07 4.89
N ARG A 277 -21.47 -24.05 4.03
CA ARG A 277 -22.62 -23.20 3.74
C ARG A 277 -23.04 -23.34 2.28
#